data_bf55a2e569f74b22bda83b7a953c729f
#
_entry.id   bf55a2e569f74b22bda83b7a953c729f
#
_cell.length_a   1.000
_cell.length_b   1.000
_cell.length_c   1.000
_cell.angle_alpha   90.00
_cell.angle_beta   90.00
_cell.angle_gamma   90.00
#
_symmetry.space_group_name_H-M   'P 1'
#
loop_
_entity.id
_entity.type
_entity.pdbx_description
1 polymer ?
#
loop_
_entity_poly.entity_id
_entity_poly.type
_entity_poly.pdbx_seq_one_letter_code
_entity_poly.pdbx_strand_id
1 'polypeptide(L)'
;MRHEPAAPLALVFITNGISATMARGALAHDGYPLSRTVLVKQRKVDIDWAGECAQVIEFTRKPSLTLFGQVNQIGFYGRLLRAIRGILGSGTLRDIYLPNIDNLVNNHILQMKRRKRLPGGPRLSVIAEGLMNYQDITDKDRAGWRWKIKPALSRLMRLRYAKPSAHLSGAFEPEVARVFAYSDTGLMAPADKVSIIAYPQVKPIAAARADTALVVMTGIAQWMTPEAFDAFKLGFAQWVNAQGFAQVLVKPHPHYPSGGVEALIERSAPLGDPRRLEDMAAEIPAQTVIGYCTTGLITLKLIRPDLDFIDWGSDYYCEHAYHGDRSVIAPLRGAGIRLVEMRAEAA
;
A
#
# COMPACT_ATOMS: atom_id res chain seq x y z
N MET A 1 11.52 -36.80 18.74
CA MET A 1 10.45 -36.74 17.73
C MET A 1 10.55 -35.38 17.04
N ARG A 2 10.88 -35.33 15.75
CA ARG A 2 10.78 -34.10 14.99
C ARG A 2 9.29 -33.88 14.71
N HIS A 3 8.67 -32.87 15.33
CA HIS A 3 7.32 -32.48 14.95
C HIS A 3 7.35 -32.09 13.44
N GLU A 4 6.73 -32.90 12.60
CA GLU A 4 6.43 -32.44 11.24
C GLU A 4 5.62 -31.13 11.33
N PRO A 5 6.07 -30.08 10.67
CA PRO A 5 5.33 -28.81 10.71
C PRO A 5 3.92 -29.05 10.15
N ALA A 6 2.91 -28.63 10.92
CA ALA A 6 1.52 -28.76 10.49
C ALA A 6 1.32 -28.09 9.11
N ALA A 7 0.60 -28.77 8.21
CA ALA A 7 0.37 -28.27 6.86
C ALA A 7 -0.23 -26.84 6.86
N PRO A 8 0.23 -25.94 5.99
CA PRO A 8 -0.23 -24.54 5.96
C PRO A 8 -1.71 -24.44 5.63
N LEU A 9 -2.41 -23.52 6.28
CA LEU A 9 -3.84 -23.22 6.04
C LEU A 9 -4.03 -21.93 5.26
N ALA A 10 -3.13 -20.96 5.42
CA ALA A 10 -3.21 -19.68 4.78
C ALA A 10 -1.94 -19.36 3.96
N LEU A 11 -2.14 -18.74 2.80
CA LEU A 11 -1.06 -18.20 1.96
C LEU A 11 -1.30 -16.70 1.80
N VAL A 12 -0.35 -15.91 2.24
CA VAL A 12 -0.48 -14.44 2.32
C VAL A 12 0.60 -13.78 1.49
N PHE A 13 0.18 -12.89 0.59
CA PHE A 13 1.09 -12.04 -0.19
C PHE A 13 1.05 -10.62 0.35
N ILE A 14 2.21 -10.00 0.48
CA ILE A 14 2.35 -8.62 0.93
C ILE A 14 3.32 -7.85 0.04
N THR A 15 3.09 -6.54 -0.08
CA THR A 15 3.87 -5.62 -0.90
C THR A 15 4.45 -4.45 -0.11
N ASN A 16 3.84 -4.10 1.02
CA ASN A 16 4.22 -2.96 1.86
C ASN A 16 3.77 -3.17 3.31
N GLY A 17 4.09 -2.24 4.20
CA GLY A 17 3.74 -2.31 5.62
C GLY A 17 2.25 -2.34 5.88
N ILE A 18 1.47 -1.61 5.10
CA ILE A 18 0.01 -1.58 5.23
C ILE A 18 -0.59 -2.94 4.92
N SER A 19 -0.20 -3.54 3.78
CA SER A 19 -0.66 -4.89 3.44
C SER A 19 -0.20 -5.94 4.48
N ALA A 20 0.95 -5.75 5.14
CA ALA A 20 1.39 -6.61 6.22
C ALA A 20 0.49 -6.51 7.46
N THR A 21 0.17 -5.28 7.90
CA THR A 21 -0.73 -5.06 9.04
C THR A 21 -2.15 -5.54 8.75
N MET A 22 -2.66 -5.25 7.55
CA MET A 22 -3.97 -5.75 7.10
C MET A 22 -4.00 -7.28 7.03
N ALA A 23 -2.92 -7.91 6.56
CA ALA A 23 -2.80 -9.36 6.52
C ALA A 23 -2.86 -9.98 7.91
N ARG A 24 -2.13 -9.41 8.88
CA ARG A 24 -2.17 -9.87 10.28
C ARG A 24 -3.58 -9.78 10.86
N GLY A 25 -4.25 -8.65 10.63
CA GLY A 25 -5.64 -8.45 11.05
C GLY A 25 -6.62 -9.43 10.39
N ALA A 26 -6.48 -9.67 9.08
CA ALA A 26 -7.31 -10.61 8.34
C ALA A 26 -7.11 -12.06 8.81
N LEU A 27 -5.87 -12.47 9.08
CA LEU A 27 -5.56 -13.79 9.65
C LEU A 27 -6.19 -13.96 11.02
N ALA A 28 -6.08 -12.95 11.90
CA ALA A 28 -6.70 -12.96 13.23
C ALA A 28 -8.23 -13.01 13.13
N HIS A 29 -8.83 -12.22 12.24
CA HIS A 29 -10.28 -12.23 11.98
C HIS A 29 -10.77 -13.62 11.54
N ASP A 30 -9.97 -14.32 10.73
CA ASP A 30 -10.32 -15.66 10.21
C ASP A 30 -9.88 -16.81 11.13
N GLY A 31 -9.24 -16.49 12.25
CA GLY A 31 -8.78 -17.48 13.25
C GLY A 31 -7.59 -18.33 12.78
N TYR A 32 -6.77 -17.83 11.86
CA TYR A 32 -5.58 -18.55 11.41
C TYR A 32 -4.36 -18.24 12.29
N PRO A 33 -3.73 -19.25 12.90
CA PRO A 33 -2.48 -19.06 13.61
C PRO A 33 -1.34 -18.78 12.61
N LEU A 34 -0.42 -17.90 12.98
CA LEU A 34 0.75 -17.56 12.17
C LEU A 34 1.61 -18.79 11.88
N SER A 35 1.72 -19.71 12.84
CA SER A 35 2.45 -21.00 12.70
C SER A 35 1.89 -21.93 11.61
N ARG A 36 0.72 -21.63 11.04
CA ARG A 36 0.14 -22.33 9.88
C ARG A 36 -0.04 -21.43 8.67
N THR A 37 0.63 -20.30 8.65
CA THR A 37 0.59 -19.32 7.57
C THR A 37 1.90 -19.32 6.80
N VAL A 38 1.83 -19.31 5.47
CA VAL A 38 2.96 -19.02 4.59
C VAL A 38 2.88 -17.56 4.17
N LEU A 39 3.93 -16.81 4.48
CA LEU A 39 4.07 -15.41 4.14
C LEU A 39 4.96 -15.22 2.91
N VAL A 40 4.44 -14.55 1.88
CA VAL A 40 5.17 -14.20 0.66
C VAL A 40 5.41 -12.70 0.61
N LYS A 41 6.64 -12.28 0.84
CA LYS A 41 7.07 -10.88 0.75
C LYS A 41 7.47 -10.57 -0.70
N GLN A 42 6.65 -9.80 -1.41
CA GLN A 42 6.90 -9.42 -2.81
C GLN A 42 7.80 -8.19 -2.97
N ARG A 43 8.14 -7.53 -1.85
CA ARG A 43 9.10 -6.43 -1.73
C ARG A 43 9.85 -6.57 -0.42
N LYS A 44 10.96 -5.83 -0.27
CA LYS A 44 11.66 -5.72 1.01
C LYS A 44 10.75 -4.97 1.99
N VAL A 45 10.15 -5.69 2.92
CA VAL A 45 9.30 -5.17 3.99
C VAL A 45 9.72 -5.84 5.27
N ASP A 46 10.10 -5.06 6.26
CA ASP A 46 10.37 -5.58 7.60
C ASP A 46 9.04 -5.83 8.32
N ILE A 47 8.91 -6.98 8.96
CA ILE A 47 7.67 -7.44 9.58
C ILE A 47 8.06 -8.17 10.86
N ASP A 48 7.60 -7.65 11.99
CA ASP A 48 7.88 -8.16 13.32
C ASP A 48 7.36 -9.59 13.55
N TRP A 49 6.20 -9.90 13.01
CA TRP A 49 5.55 -11.20 13.15
C TRP A 49 5.99 -12.26 12.11
N ALA A 50 6.87 -11.92 11.18
CA ALA A 50 7.30 -12.86 10.14
C ALA A 50 7.95 -14.12 10.70
N GLY A 51 8.69 -14.00 11.79
CA GLY A 51 9.33 -15.15 12.48
C GLY A 51 8.36 -16.15 13.10
N GLU A 52 7.10 -15.78 13.28
CA GLU A 52 6.04 -16.66 13.81
C GLU A 52 5.36 -17.49 12.70
N CYS A 53 5.60 -17.16 11.43
CA CYS A 53 5.01 -17.86 10.30
C CYS A 53 5.63 -19.25 10.09
N ALA A 54 4.83 -20.20 9.59
CA ALA A 54 5.30 -21.54 9.23
C ALA A 54 6.44 -21.47 8.19
N GLN A 55 6.35 -20.52 7.27
CA GLN A 55 7.36 -20.29 6.25
C GLN A 55 7.29 -18.83 5.78
N VAL A 56 8.45 -18.23 5.54
CA VAL A 56 8.57 -16.92 4.88
C VAL A 56 9.28 -17.09 3.55
N ILE A 57 8.67 -16.62 2.49
CA ILE A 57 9.22 -16.62 1.15
C ILE A 57 9.51 -15.17 0.76
N GLU A 58 10.79 -14.81 0.71
CA GLU A 58 11.21 -13.46 0.39
C GLU A 58 11.59 -13.32 -1.09
N PHE A 59 10.95 -12.37 -1.75
CA PHE A 59 11.28 -12.00 -3.11
C PHE A 59 11.41 -10.48 -3.21
N THR A 60 12.64 -10.02 -3.12
CA THR A 60 12.93 -8.59 -3.28
C THR A 60 12.94 -8.23 -4.77
N ARG A 61 11.88 -7.61 -5.22
CA ARG A 61 11.82 -7.03 -6.56
C ARG A 61 12.42 -5.63 -6.55
N LYS A 62 13.45 -5.38 -7.37
CA LYS A 62 13.84 -4.01 -7.69
C LYS A 62 12.85 -3.46 -8.72
N PRO A 63 12.16 -2.36 -8.45
CA PRO A 63 11.34 -1.71 -9.47
C PRO A 63 12.26 -1.29 -10.62
N SER A 64 11.89 -1.65 -11.85
CA SER A 64 12.61 -1.19 -13.03
C SER A 64 11.61 -0.74 -14.07
N LEU A 65 11.82 0.47 -14.57
CA LEU A 65 11.01 1.07 -15.64
C LEU A 65 11.56 0.73 -17.04
N THR A 66 12.73 0.10 -17.11
CA THR A 66 13.39 -0.23 -18.39
C THR A 66 12.91 -1.56 -18.95
N LEU A 67 13.02 -1.74 -20.26
CA LEU A 67 12.69 -2.99 -20.95
C LEU A 67 13.50 -4.18 -20.40
N PHE A 68 14.79 -4.00 -20.17
CA PHE A 68 15.66 -5.00 -19.54
C PHE A 68 15.20 -5.37 -18.12
N GLY A 69 14.74 -4.39 -17.35
CA GLY A 69 14.18 -4.65 -16.02
C GLY A 69 12.88 -5.46 -16.06
N GLN A 70 12.08 -5.31 -17.11
CA GLN A 70 10.88 -6.15 -17.33
C GLN A 70 11.25 -7.60 -17.66
N VAL A 71 12.31 -7.82 -18.46
CA VAL A 71 12.81 -9.17 -18.76
C VAL A 71 13.36 -9.86 -17.51
N ASN A 72 14.10 -9.15 -16.67
CA ASN A 72 14.57 -9.68 -15.37
C ASN A 72 13.44 -10.10 -14.43
N GLN A 73 12.25 -9.49 -14.58
CA GLN A 73 11.07 -9.90 -13.82
C GLN A 73 10.59 -11.32 -14.18
N ILE A 74 10.86 -11.79 -15.40
CA ILE A 74 10.49 -13.16 -15.84
C ILE A 74 11.13 -14.19 -14.91
N GLY A 75 12.44 -14.08 -14.70
CA GLY A 75 13.16 -14.96 -13.77
C GLY A 75 12.67 -14.87 -12.34
N PHE A 76 12.32 -13.66 -11.89
CA PHE A 76 11.75 -13.42 -10.56
C PHE A 76 10.41 -14.16 -10.38
N TYR A 77 9.45 -13.95 -11.27
CA TYR A 77 8.15 -14.61 -11.19
C TYR A 77 8.24 -16.12 -11.34
N GLY A 78 9.14 -16.62 -12.19
CA GLY A 78 9.38 -18.05 -12.34
C GLY A 78 9.89 -18.70 -11.05
N ARG A 79 10.81 -18.03 -10.32
CA ARG A 79 11.30 -18.50 -9.02
C ARG A 79 10.18 -18.47 -7.96
N LEU A 80 9.43 -17.38 -7.89
CA LEU A 80 8.31 -17.26 -6.96
C LEU A 80 7.29 -18.38 -7.17
N LEU A 81 6.85 -18.59 -8.39
CA LEU A 81 5.91 -19.66 -8.72
C LEU A 81 6.44 -21.05 -8.37
N ARG A 82 7.73 -21.29 -8.58
CA ARG A 82 8.36 -22.56 -8.22
C ARG A 82 8.32 -22.76 -6.70
N ALA A 83 8.63 -21.71 -5.93
CA ALA A 83 8.60 -21.76 -4.46
C ALA A 83 7.20 -22.02 -3.90
N ILE A 84 6.16 -21.43 -4.48
CA ILE A 84 4.78 -21.60 -3.98
C ILE A 84 4.01 -22.76 -4.60
N ARG A 85 4.54 -23.39 -5.67
CA ARG A 85 3.83 -24.46 -6.40
C ARG A 85 3.41 -25.63 -5.50
N GLY A 86 4.31 -26.10 -4.64
CA GLY A 86 4.02 -27.18 -3.69
C GLY A 86 2.90 -26.80 -2.73
N ILE A 87 2.93 -25.55 -2.24
CA ILE A 87 1.93 -25.01 -1.32
C ILE A 87 0.56 -24.92 -2.00
N LEU A 88 0.50 -24.36 -3.22
CA LEU A 88 -0.74 -24.27 -3.99
C LEU A 88 -1.30 -25.64 -4.37
N GLY A 89 -0.45 -26.64 -4.53
CA GLY A 89 -0.81 -28.03 -4.88
C GLY A 89 -1.15 -28.92 -3.69
N SER A 90 -0.92 -28.48 -2.45
CA SER A 90 -1.07 -29.32 -1.25
C SER A 90 -2.51 -29.74 -0.93
N GLY A 91 -3.48 -28.97 -1.39
CA GLY A 91 -4.89 -29.17 -1.05
C GLY A 91 -5.26 -28.78 0.39
N THR A 92 -4.30 -28.32 1.20
CA THR A 92 -4.50 -27.95 2.61
C THR A 92 -4.90 -26.50 2.81
N LEU A 93 -4.62 -25.64 1.81
CA LEU A 93 -4.95 -24.22 1.89
C LEU A 93 -6.46 -24.01 1.98
N ARG A 94 -6.85 -23.17 2.93
CA ARG A 94 -8.23 -22.69 3.11
C ARG A 94 -8.43 -21.31 2.53
N ASP A 95 -7.43 -20.44 2.70
CA ASP A 95 -7.48 -19.05 2.24
C ASP A 95 -6.18 -18.61 1.58
N ILE A 96 -6.31 -17.73 0.59
CA ILE A 96 -5.22 -17.02 -0.07
C ILE A 96 -5.54 -15.53 -0.03
N TYR A 97 -4.63 -14.75 0.54
CA TYR A 97 -4.76 -13.30 0.69
C TYR A 97 -3.83 -12.58 -0.29
N LEU A 98 -4.39 -11.74 -1.12
CA LEU A 98 -3.68 -11.01 -2.18
C LEU A 98 -3.81 -9.50 -1.97
N PRO A 99 -2.73 -8.71 -2.05
CA PRO A 99 -2.82 -7.26 -1.95
C PRO A 99 -3.49 -6.63 -3.18
N ASN A 100 -3.30 -7.24 -4.34
CA ASN A 100 -3.92 -6.86 -5.61
C ASN A 100 -3.79 -8.01 -6.62
N ILE A 101 -4.51 -7.91 -7.74
CA ILE A 101 -4.43 -8.89 -8.83
C ILE A 101 -3.73 -8.34 -10.08
N ASP A 102 -3.17 -7.14 -10.03
CA ASP A 102 -2.43 -6.56 -11.14
C ASP A 102 -1.10 -7.25 -11.42
N ASN A 103 -0.51 -7.84 -10.40
CA ASN A 103 0.73 -8.58 -10.49
C ASN A 103 0.49 -9.95 -11.17
N LEU A 104 1.44 -10.37 -12.02
CA LEU A 104 1.30 -11.57 -12.84
C LEU A 104 1.09 -12.86 -12.05
N VAL A 105 1.71 -13.00 -10.86
CA VAL A 105 1.56 -14.18 -10.00
C VAL A 105 0.18 -14.18 -9.34
N ASN A 106 -0.23 -13.06 -8.77
CA ASN A 106 -1.52 -12.93 -8.11
C ASN A 106 -2.66 -13.14 -9.12
N ASN A 107 -2.51 -12.57 -10.33
CA ASN A 107 -3.46 -12.80 -11.42
C ASN A 107 -3.50 -14.26 -11.85
N HIS A 108 -2.33 -14.92 -11.95
CA HIS A 108 -2.28 -16.35 -12.26
C HIS A 108 -3.04 -17.20 -11.22
N ILE A 109 -2.90 -16.90 -9.94
CA ILE A 109 -3.63 -17.58 -8.86
C ILE A 109 -5.15 -17.38 -9.04
N LEU A 110 -5.58 -16.16 -9.32
CA LEU A 110 -6.98 -15.87 -9.66
C LEU A 110 -7.47 -16.73 -10.83
N GLN A 111 -6.67 -16.81 -11.92
CA GLN A 111 -7.03 -17.64 -13.07
C GLN A 111 -7.03 -19.15 -12.75
N MET A 112 -6.19 -19.61 -11.84
CA MET A 112 -6.24 -20.98 -11.34
C MET A 112 -7.54 -21.24 -10.57
N LYS A 113 -7.95 -20.31 -9.70
CA LYS A 113 -9.23 -20.39 -8.97
C LYS A 113 -10.41 -20.44 -9.92
N ARG A 114 -10.49 -19.49 -10.87
CA ARG A 114 -11.53 -19.42 -11.92
C ARG A 114 -11.69 -20.74 -12.68
N ARG A 115 -10.62 -21.46 -12.92
CA ARG A 115 -10.60 -22.74 -13.64
C ARG A 115 -10.65 -23.96 -12.73
N LYS A 116 -10.97 -23.78 -11.45
CA LYS A 116 -11.04 -24.85 -10.43
C LYS A 116 -9.77 -25.70 -10.38
N ARG A 117 -8.59 -25.06 -10.54
CA ARG A 117 -7.28 -25.74 -10.56
C ARG A 117 -6.51 -25.59 -9.25
N LEU A 118 -7.10 -25.02 -8.22
CA LEU A 118 -6.56 -24.97 -6.87
C LEU A 118 -7.19 -26.12 -6.06
N PRO A 119 -6.41 -27.14 -5.70
CA PRO A 119 -6.90 -28.24 -4.86
C PRO A 119 -7.45 -27.69 -3.53
N GLY A 120 -8.48 -28.30 -3.00
CA GLY A 120 -9.16 -27.85 -1.77
C GLY A 120 -10.05 -26.62 -1.95
N GLY A 121 -9.99 -25.93 -3.12
CA GLY A 121 -10.83 -24.79 -3.44
C GLY A 121 -10.67 -23.58 -2.50
N PRO A 122 -9.43 -23.14 -2.13
CA PRO A 122 -9.23 -22.10 -1.14
C PRO A 122 -9.99 -20.82 -1.50
N ARG A 123 -10.48 -20.09 -0.52
CA ARG A 123 -11.10 -18.77 -0.73
C ARG A 123 -10.01 -17.79 -1.14
N LEU A 124 -10.33 -16.89 -2.07
CA LEU A 124 -9.47 -15.75 -2.37
C LEU A 124 -10.01 -14.51 -1.67
N SER A 125 -9.13 -13.81 -0.97
CA SER A 125 -9.43 -12.55 -0.31
C SER A 125 -8.46 -11.48 -0.79
N VAL A 126 -8.94 -10.26 -0.95
CA VAL A 126 -8.09 -9.09 -1.20
C VAL A 126 -7.83 -8.38 0.13
N ILE A 127 -6.59 -7.97 0.37
CA ILE A 127 -6.19 -7.10 1.49
C ILE A 127 -5.80 -5.74 0.95
N ALA A 128 -6.39 -4.68 1.49
CA ALA A 128 -6.07 -3.32 1.05
C ALA A 128 -4.59 -2.98 1.31
N GLU A 129 -3.92 -2.44 0.31
CA GLU A 129 -2.50 -2.09 0.36
C GLU A 129 -2.25 -0.58 0.41
N GLY A 130 -3.29 0.22 0.46
CA GLY A 130 -3.21 1.67 0.55
C GLY A 130 -4.23 2.40 -0.33
N LEU A 131 -3.94 3.66 -0.64
CA LEU A 131 -4.84 4.52 -1.43
C LEU A 131 -5.24 3.95 -2.79
N MET A 132 -4.41 3.09 -3.40
CA MET A 132 -4.75 2.40 -4.65
C MET A 132 -6.08 1.63 -4.61
N ASN A 133 -6.51 1.16 -3.44
CA ASN A 133 -7.77 0.45 -3.30
C ASN A 133 -8.98 1.39 -3.28
N TYR A 134 -8.74 2.69 -3.18
CA TYR A 134 -9.74 3.75 -3.11
C TYR A 134 -9.78 4.62 -4.38
N GLN A 135 -8.79 4.49 -5.25
CA GLN A 135 -8.73 5.21 -6.52
C GLN A 135 -9.67 4.58 -7.55
N ASP A 136 -10.45 5.39 -8.23
CA ASP A 136 -11.21 4.97 -9.40
C ASP A 136 -10.30 4.86 -10.63
N ILE A 137 -9.51 3.80 -10.68
CA ILE A 137 -8.61 3.54 -11.80
C ILE A 137 -9.40 2.99 -12.97
N THR A 138 -9.75 3.86 -13.89
CA THR A 138 -10.52 3.52 -15.09
C THR A 138 -9.68 2.83 -16.17
N ASP A 139 -10.36 2.30 -17.20
CA ASP A 139 -9.68 1.68 -18.36
C ASP A 139 -8.80 2.67 -19.17
N LYS A 140 -9.07 3.97 -19.10
CA LYS A 140 -8.26 5.02 -19.75
C LYS A 140 -6.85 5.06 -19.17
N ASP A 141 -6.73 4.96 -17.85
CA ASP A 141 -5.44 4.94 -17.15
C ASP A 141 -4.63 3.67 -17.45
N ARG A 142 -5.31 2.64 -17.96
CA ARG A 142 -4.74 1.34 -18.34
C ARG A 142 -4.34 1.25 -19.82
N ALA A 143 -4.46 2.33 -20.61
CA ALA A 143 -4.13 2.33 -22.02
C ALA A 143 -2.63 2.23 -22.32
N GLY A 144 -1.77 2.38 -21.31
CA GLY A 144 -0.33 2.35 -21.42
C GLY A 144 0.22 1.02 -21.97
N TRP A 145 1.35 1.08 -22.69
CA TRP A 145 2.04 -0.06 -23.31
C TRP A 145 2.32 -1.21 -22.34
N ARG A 146 2.49 -0.93 -21.05
CA ARG A 146 2.71 -1.91 -19.97
C ARG A 146 1.58 -2.94 -19.87
N TRP A 147 0.35 -2.52 -20.11
CA TRP A 147 -0.83 -3.39 -20.08
C TRP A 147 -0.89 -4.31 -21.30
N LYS A 148 -0.40 -3.83 -22.44
CA LYS A 148 -0.33 -4.62 -23.69
C LYS A 148 0.74 -5.72 -23.62
N ILE A 149 1.82 -5.50 -22.85
CA ILE A 149 2.91 -6.45 -22.70
C ILE A 149 2.59 -7.56 -21.68
N LYS A 150 1.82 -7.29 -20.63
CA LYS A 150 1.51 -8.28 -19.58
C LYS A 150 0.97 -9.62 -20.14
N PRO A 151 0.01 -9.66 -21.07
CA PRO A 151 -0.45 -10.92 -21.68
C PRO A 151 0.66 -11.68 -22.42
N ALA A 152 1.53 -10.98 -23.14
CA ALA A 152 2.64 -11.60 -23.88
C ALA A 152 3.68 -12.18 -22.91
N LEU A 153 4.08 -11.42 -21.90
CA LEU A 153 4.99 -11.86 -20.84
C LEU A 153 4.42 -13.07 -20.08
N SER A 154 3.13 -13.04 -19.76
CA SER A 154 2.49 -14.15 -19.06
C SER A 154 2.53 -15.44 -19.88
N ARG A 155 2.27 -15.37 -21.19
CA ARG A 155 2.35 -16.53 -22.09
C ARG A 155 3.78 -17.10 -22.15
N LEU A 156 4.79 -16.22 -22.29
CA LEU A 156 6.20 -16.62 -22.30
C LEU A 156 6.59 -17.35 -21.00
N MET A 157 6.03 -16.90 -19.88
CA MET A 157 6.26 -17.50 -18.55
C MET A 157 5.37 -18.70 -18.25
N ARG A 158 4.55 -19.13 -19.20
CA ARG A 158 3.52 -20.17 -19.00
C ARG A 158 2.54 -19.83 -17.86
N LEU A 159 2.34 -18.52 -17.59
CA LEU A 159 1.35 -18.02 -16.70
C LEU A 159 0.03 -17.75 -17.42
N ARG A 160 -1.03 -17.69 -16.65
CA ARG A 160 -2.33 -17.23 -17.12
C ARG A 160 -2.55 -15.83 -16.63
N TYR A 161 -2.91 -14.96 -17.51
CA TYR A 161 -3.23 -13.57 -17.20
C TYR A 161 -4.52 -13.19 -17.92
N ALA A 162 -5.42 -12.55 -17.20
CA ALA A 162 -6.54 -11.82 -17.75
C ALA A 162 -6.57 -10.42 -17.17
N LYS A 163 -6.90 -9.44 -17.99
CA LYS A 163 -7.08 -8.06 -17.52
C LYS A 163 -8.16 -8.07 -16.43
N PRO A 164 -7.95 -7.42 -15.28
CA PRO A 164 -8.99 -7.24 -14.27
C PRO A 164 -10.25 -6.60 -14.87
N SER A 165 -11.43 -7.07 -14.47
CA SER A 165 -12.69 -6.68 -15.10
C SER A 165 -13.12 -5.26 -14.77
N ALA A 166 -12.82 -4.79 -13.56
CA ALA A 166 -13.22 -3.47 -13.10
C ALA A 166 -12.06 -2.74 -12.42
N HIS A 167 -11.55 -3.22 -11.30
CA HIS A 167 -10.54 -2.54 -10.50
C HIS A 167 -9.28 -3.39 -10.33
N LEU A 168 -8.09 -2.73 -10.24
CA LEU A 168 -6.78 -3.41 -10.15
C LEU A 168 -6.61 -4.25 -8.88
N SER A 169 -7.29 -3.90 -7.80
CA SER A 169 -7.27 -4.70 -6.57
C SER A 169 -7.84 -6.10 -6.80
N GLY A 170 -8.77 -6.25 -7.74
CA GLY A 170 -9.53 -7.48 -7.96
C GLY A 170 -10.75 -7.64 -7.08
N ALA A 171 -11.13 -6.61 -6.32
CA ALA A 171 -12.27 -6.65 -5.40
C ALA A 171 -13.59 -7.05 -6.10
N PHE A 172 -13.75 -6.63 -7.36
CA PHE A 172 -14.96 -6.91 -8.16
C PHE A 172 -14.95 -8.28 -8.85
N GLU A 173 -13.84 -9.01 -8.81
CA GLU A 173 -13.80 -10.33 -9.44
C GLU A 173 -14.69 -11.33 -8.69
N PRO A 174 -15.51 -12.15 -9.40
CA PRO A 174 -16.44 -13.08 -8.75
C PRO A 174 -15.73 -14.15 -7.90
N GLU A 175 -14.48 -14.47 -8.22
CA GLU A 175 -13.68 -15.44 -7.47
C GLU A 175 -13.15 -14.89 -6.14
N VAL A 176 -13.14 -13.57 -5.96
CA VAL A 176 -12.78 -12.90 -4.70
C VAL A 176 -13.97 -12.92 -3.76
N ALA A 177 -13.81 -13.63 -2.66
CA ALA A 177 -14.87 -13.84 -1.68
C ALA A 177 -14.98 -12.67 -0.69
N ARG A 178 -13.83 -12.03 -0.34
CA ARG A 178 -13.79 -10.96 0.66
C ARG A 178 -12.71 -9.92 0.34
N VAL A 179 -12.94 -8.72 0.86
CA VAL A 179 -12.02 -7.59 0.80
C VAL A 179 -11.79 -7.08 2.22
N PHE A 180 -10.56 -7.18 2.71
CA PHE A 180 -10.19 -6.64 4.01
C PHE A 180 -9.62 -5.24 3.86
N ALA A 181 -10.20 -4.28 4.56
CA ALA A 181 -9.80 -2.88 4.53
C ALA A 181 -9.86 -2.25 5.93
N TYR A 182 -9.26 -1.10 6.11
CA TYR A 182 -9.32 -0.32 7.36
C TYR A 182 -10.50 0.67 7.38
N SER A 183 -11.10 0.96 6.22
CA SER A 183 -12.28 1.80 6.05
C SER A 183 -13.03 1.37 4.80
N ASP A 184 -14.33 1.51 4.82
CA ASP A 184 -15.20 1.35 3.65
C ASP A 184 -15.41 2.67 2.88
N THR A 185 -15.11 3.80 3.50
CA THR A 185 -15.31 5.13 2.92
C THR A 185 -14.45 5.32 1.66
N GLY A 186 -15.10 5.37 0.51
CA GLY A 186 -14.46 5.51 -0.79
C GLY A 186 -13.75 4.23 -1.29
N LEU A 187 -13.89 3.10 -0.61
CA LEU A 187 -13.30 1.83 -1.02
C LEU A 187 -13.92 1.33 -2.32
N MET A 188 -13.07 1.02 -3.29
CA MET A 188 -13.47 0.46 -4.59
C MET A 188 -13.66 -1.06 -4.47
N ALA A 189 -14.77 -1.45 -3.83
CA ALA A 189 -15.17 -2.85 -3.63
C ALA A 189 -16.68 -2.99 -3.48
N PRO A 190 -17.27 -4.17 -3.82
CA PRO A 190 -18.66 -4.47 -3.48
C PRO A 190 -18.84 -4.50 -1.96
N ALA A 191 -19.86 -3.79 -1.44
CA ALA A 191 -20.09 -3.63 0.00
C ALA A 191 -20.31 -4.97 0.73
N ASP A 192 -20.95 -5.92 0.08
CA ASP A 192 -21.21 -7.27 0.60
C ASP A 192 -19.96 -8.13 0.79
N LYS A 193 -18.84 -7.75 0.18
CA LYS A 193 -17.55 -8.43 0.33
C LYS A 193 -16.62 -7.77 1.36
N VAL A 194 -16.95 -6.58 1.83
CA VAL A 194 -16.04 -5.79 2.69
C VAL A 194 -16.06 -6.28 4.12
N SER A 195 -14.88 -6.48 4.68
CA SER A 195 -14.65 -6.73 6.11
C SER A 195 -13.68 -5.68 6.64
N ILE A 196 -14.15 -4.87 7.59
CA ILE A 196 -13.30 -3.83 8.20
C ILE A 196 -12.46 -4.44 9.29
N ILE A 197 -11.15 -4.23 9.19
CA ILE A 197 -10.17 -4.64 10.19
C ILE A 197 -9.71 -3.43 10.97
N ALA A 198 -9.88 -3.48 12.29
CA ALA A 198 -9.37 -2.46 13.18
C ALA A 198 -7.82 -2.43 13.10
N TYR A 199 -7.28 -1.25 12.90
CA TYR A 199 -5.83 -1.05 12.93
C TYR A 199 -5.36 -1.02 14.40
N PRO A 200 -4.25 -1.68 14.76
CA PRO A 200 -3.78 -1.68 16.13
C PRO A 200 -3.34 -0.27 16.53
N GLN A 201 -3.95 0.27 17.58
CA GLN A 201 -3.54 1.53 18.15
C GLN A 201 -2.34 1.33 19.08
N VAL A 202 -1.44 2.31 19.10
CA VAL A 202 -0.31 2.33 20.02
C VAL A 202 -0.42 3.48 21.01
N LYS A 203 0.00 3.23 22.24
CA LYS A 203 0.10 4.28 23.25
C LYS A 203 1.37 5.10 23.02
N PRO A 204 1.31 6.43 23.08
CA PRO A 204 2.51 7.25 22.98
C PRO A 204 3.48 6.95 24.13
N ILE A 205 4.78 6.91 23.82
CA ILE A 205 5.85 6.74 24.82
C ILE A 205 6.11 8.08 25.52
N ALA A 206 5.98 9.20 24.77
CA ALA A 206 6.13 10.55 25.29
C ALA A 206 5.01 11.44 24.76
N ALA A 207 4.75 12.53 25.46
CA ALA A 207 3.79 13.54 25.01
C ALA A 207 4.29 14.21 23.72
N ALA A 208 3.39 14.32 22.75
CA ALA A 208 3.66 15.08 21.54
C ALA A 208 3.71 16.59 21.84
N ARG A 209 4.59 17.30 21.16
CA ARG A 209 4.80 18.74 21.32
C ARG A 209 3.86 19.51 20.39
N ALA A 210 3.10 20.44 20.96
CA ALA A 210 2.14 21.25 20.21
C ALA A 210 2.82 22.22 19.21
N ASP A 211 4.06 22.62 19.49
CA ASP A 211 4.86 23.54 18.67
C ASP A 211 5.69 22.82 17.59
N THR A 212 5.57 21.52 17.47
CA THR A 212 6.32 20.68 16.53
C THR A 212 5.38 20.03 15.52
N ALA A 213 5.77 20.07 14.24
CA ALA A 213 5.10 19.35 13.15
C ALA A 213 5.96 18.22 12.60
N LEU A 214 5.32 17.16 12.15
CA LEU A 214 5.93 16.10 11.35
C LEU A 214 5.40 16.19 9.90
N VAL A 215 6.28 16.46 8.95
CA VAL A 215 5.96 16.44 7.52
C VAL A 215 6.28 15.05 6.96
N VAL A 216 5.28 14.36 6.43
CA VAL A 216 5.40 13.06 5.77
C VAL A 216 5.48 13.27 4.28
N MET A 217 6.67 13.07 3.71
CA MET A 217 6.93 13.30 2.29
C MET A 217 6.38 12.17 1.43
N THR A 218 5.86 12.54 0.26
CA THR A 218 5.39 11.61 -0.77
C THR A 218 6.15 11.87 -2.07
N GLY A 219 6.43 10.82 -2.83
CA GLY A 219 7.17 10.92 -4.09
C GLY A 219 6.30 11.38 -5.26
N ILE A 220 5.72 12.57 -5.18
CA ILE A 220 4.78 13.08 -6.20
C ILE A 220 5.47 13.71 -7.41
N ALA A 221 6.73 14.12 -7.28
CA ALA A 221 7.47 14.79 -8.36
C ALA A 221 7.46 14.02 -9.70
N GLN A 222 7.42 12.68 -9.64
CA GLN A 222 7.42 11.82 -10.82
C GLN A 222 6.07 11.73 -11.56
N TRP A 223 5.01 12.27 -10.96
CA TRP A 223 3.64 12.18 -11.48
C TRP A 223 3.10 13.53 -12.00
N MET A 224 3.81 14.62 -11.71
CA MET A 224 3.45 15.96 -12.12
C MET A 224 4.42 16.47 -13.19
N THR A 225 4.00 17.50 -13.95
CA THR A 225 4.97 18.25 -14.77
C THR A 225 5.92 19.03 -13.88
N PRO A 226 7.15 19.36 -14.34
CA PRO A 226 8.09 20.14 -13.54
C PRO A 226 7.49 21.45 -13.02
N GLU A 227 6.75 22.17 -13.85
CA GLU A 227 6.13 23.47 -13.52
C GLU A 227 5.07 23.28 -12.42
N ALA A 228 4.18 22.30 -12.58
CA ALA A 228 3.15 22.00 -11.57
C ALA A 228 3.78 21.56 -10.25
N PHE A 229 4.87 20.77 -10.30
CA PHE A 229 5.56 20.36 -9.09
C PHE A 229 6.28 21.51 -8.41
N ASP A 230 6.90 22.44 -9.16
CA ASP A 230 7.54 23.62 -8.60
C ASP A 230 6.54 24.55 -7.92
N ALA A 231 5.37 24.79 -8.54
CA ALA A 231 4.29 25.55 -7.92
C ALA A 231 3.79 24.86 -6.63
N PHE A 232 3.57 23.55 -6.67
CA PHE A 232 3.15 22.75 -5.51
C PHE A 232 4.16 22.87 -4.37
N LYS A 233 5.43 22.65 -4.67
CA LYS A 233 6.54 22.68 -3.71
C LYS A 233 6.65 24.02 -2.99
N LEU A 234 6.58 25.11 -3.76
CA LEU A 234 6.64 26.47 -3.22
C LEU A 234 5.43 26.77 -2.33
N GLY A 235 4.22 26.51 -2.81
CA GLY A 235 2.99 26.73 -2.04
C GLY A 235 2.93 25.91 -0.76
N PHE A 236 3.38 24.64 -0.80
CA PHE A 236 3.44 23.79 0.38
C PHE A 236 4.41 24.35 1.44
N ALA A 237 5.62 24.73 1.02
CA ALA A 237 6.61 25.28 1.93
C ALA A 237 6.15 26.62 2.54
N GLN A 238 5.60 27.51 1.74
CA GLN A 238 5.02 28.79 2.21
C GLN A 238 3.92 28.54 3.24
N TRP A 239 3.02 27.61 2.95
CA TRP A 239 1.93 27.29 3.86
C TRP A 239 2.45 26.70 5.20
N VAL A 240 3.42 25.75 5.16
CA VAL A 240 4.03 25.18 6.38
C VAL A 240 4.72 26.26 7.20
N ASN A 241 5.51 27.15 6.55
CA ASN A 241 6.23 28.23 7.21
C ASN A 241 5.26 29.22 7.89
N ALA A 242 4.13 29.50 7.29
CA ALA A 242 3.08 30.38 7.83
C ALA A 242 2.38 29.79 9.06
N GLN A 243 2.47 28.47 9.32
CA GLN A 243 1.87 27.88 10.54
C GLN A 243 2.63 28.22 11.83
N GLY A 244 3.86 28.71 11.74
CA GLY A 244 4.62 29.22 12.90
C GLY A 244 5.14 28.13 13.85
N PHE A 245 5.33 26.88 13.40
CA PHE A 245 5.92 25.81 14.21
C PHE A 245 7.34 26.17 14.66
N ALA A 246 7.66 25.85 15.91
CA ALA A 246 9.02 26.04 16.42
C ALA A 246 10.01 25.06 15.79
N GLN A 247 9.53 23.86 15.40
CA GLN A 247 10.29 22.83 14.73
C GLN A 247 9.43 22.07 13.71
N VAL A 248 10.00 21.78 12.56
CA VAL A 248 9.38 20.91 11.55
C VAL A 248 10.28 19.71 11.30
N LEU A 249 9.84 18.53 11.68
CA LEU A 249 10.51 17.28 11.40
C LEU A 249 10.07 16.76 10.03
N VAL A 250 11.01 16.33 9.20
CA VAL A 250 10.68 15.83 7.86
C VAL A 250 11.02 14.35 7.75
N LYS A 251 10.02 13.54 7.45
CA LYS A 251 10.16 12.13 7.15
C LYS A 251 10.15 11.93 5.63
N PRO A 252 11.32 11.61 5.01
CA PRO A 252 11.39 11.40 3.57
C PRO A 252 10.67 10.12 3.16
N HIS A 253 10.20 10.07 1.91
CA HIS A 253 9.66 8.85 1.35
C HIS A 253 10.78 7.81 1.13
N PRO A 254 10.58 6.52 1.50
CA PRO A 254 11.67 5.53 1.48
C PRO A 254 12.20 5.18 0.08
N HIS A 255 11.45 5.49 -0.98
CA HIS A 255 11.79 5.06 -2.34
C HIS A 255 11.91 6.19 -3.35
N TYR A 256 11.43 7.38 -3.02
CA TYR A 256 11.37 8.50 -3.96
C TYR A 256 11.94 9.75 -3.31
N PRO A 257 12.75 10.51 -4.06
CA PRO A 257 13.25 11.79 -3.56
C PRO A 257 12.10 12.79 -3.39
N SER A 258 12.24 13.65 -2.40
CA SER A 258 11.28 14.72 -2.08
C SER A 258 11.23 15.84 -3.14
N GLY A 259 12.21 15.86 -4.04
CA GLY A 259 12.39 16.95 -5.01
C GLY A 259 12.85 18.28 -4.37
N GLY A 260 13.41 18.23 -3.16
CA GLY A 260 13.96 19.40 -2.47
C GLY A 260 12.93 20.23 -1.72
N VAL A 261 11.74 19.70 -1.47
CA VAL A 261 10.69 20.41 -0.70
C VAL A 261 11.16 20.79 0.69
N GLU A 262 11.91 19.88 1.36
CA GLU A 262 12.44 20.09 2.70
C GLU A 262 13.39 21.29 2.82
N ALA A 263 14.10 21.60 1.75
CA ALA A 263 15.02 22.74 1.72
C ALA A 263 14.32 24.11 1.73
N LEU A 264 13.03 24.15 1.41
CA LEU A 264 12.21 25.37 1.40
C LEU A 264 11.46 25.57 2.72
N ILE A 265 11.41 24.55 3.59
CA ILE A 265 10.72 24.63 4.87
C ILE A 265 11.67 25.18 5.92
N GLU A 266 11.32 26.32 6.48
CA GLU A 266 12.06 26.93 7.58
C GLU A 266 12.05 26.04 8.82
N ARG A 267 13.12 26.07 9.62
CA ARG A 267 13.26 25.29 10.86
C ARG A 267 13.06 23.78 10.65
N SER A 268 13.24 23.30 9.40
CA SER A 268 13.15 21.89 9.10
C SER A 268 14.38 21.14 9.61
N ALA A 269 14.15 19.94 10.10
CA ALA A 269 15.19 18.97 10.42
C ALA A 269 14.78 17.59 9.93
N PRO A 270 15.70 16.79 9.39
CA PRO A 270 15.35 15.43 9.01
C PRO A 270 15.00 14.63 10.26
N LEU A 271 13.92 13.86 10.17
CA LEU A 271 13.65 12.82 11.14
C LEU A 271 14.61 11.66 10.83
N GLY A 272 15.73 11.60 11.57
CA GLY A 272 16.86 10.69 11.30
C GLY A 272 16.56 9.19 11.47
N ASP A 273 15.34 8.81 11.77
CA ASP A 273 14.92 7.44 11.98
C ASP A 273 14.63 6.73 10.65
N PRO A 274 15.33 5.65 10.29
CA PRO A 274 15.11 4.92 9.06
C PRO A 274 13.91 3.97 9.11
N ARG A 275 13.33 3.72 10.30
CA ARG A 275 12.16 2.85 10.47
C ARG A 275 10.96 3.37 9.67
N ARG A 276 10.02 2.49 9.38
CA ARG A 276 8.75 2.92 8.78
C ARG A 276 8.00 3.82 9.77
N LEU A 277 7.11 4.63 9.21
CA LEU A 277 6.32 5.59 9.97
C LEU A 277 5.43 4.89 11.02
N GLU A 278 4.88 3.75 10.67
CA GLU A 278 4.04 2.91 11.53
C GLU A 278 4.84 2.33 12.71
N ASP A 279 6.09 1.94 12.48
CA ASP A 279 6.95 1.32 13.50
C ASP A 279 7.41 2.31 14.55
N MET A 280 7.47 3.60 14.21
CA MET A 280 7.85 4.68 15.10
C MET A 280 6.66 5.47 15.68
N ALA A 281 5.43 5.04 15.39
CA ALA A 281 4.23 5.80 15.72
C ALA A 281 4.13 6.16 17.22
N ALA A 282 4.56 5.26 18.12
CA ALA A 282 4.56 5.52 19.56
C ALA A 282 5.54 6.64 20.00
N GLU A 283 6.56 6.91 19.19
CA GLU A 283 7.68 7.81 19.49
C GLU A 283 7.55 9.15 18.76
N ILE A 284 6.51 9.37 17.96
CA ILE A 284 6.33 10.62 17.20
C ILE A 284 6.23 11.80 18.17
N PRO A 285 7.19 12.75 18.13
CA PRO A 285 7.23 13.85 19.07
C PRO A 285 6.36 15.06 18.68
N ALA A 286 5.71 15.01 17.51
CA ALA A 286 4.93 16.09 16.93
C ALA A 286 3.43 15.89 17.19
N GLN A 287 2.72 16.95 17.65
CA GLN A 287 1.28 16.93 17.75
C GLN A 287 0.60 16.99 16.39
N THR A 288 1.18 17.73 15.45
CA THR A 288 0.63 17.89 14.10
C THR A 288 1.40 17.07 13.08
N VAL A 289 0.69 16.27 12.30
CA VAL A 289 1.25 15.49 11.18
C VAL A 289 0.70 16.05 9.88
N ILE A 290 1.58 16.45 8.98
CA ILE A 290 1.24 17.10 7.71
C ILE A 290 1.74 16.21 6.57
N GLY A 291 0.94 16.06 5.54
CA GLY A 291 1.35 15.37 4.32
C GLY A 291 0.47 15.76 3.15
N TYR A 292 0.63 15.09 2.04
CA TYR A 292 -0.15 15.29 0.84
C TYR A 292 -0.36 13.97 0.12
N CYS A 293 -1.62 13.62 -0.13
CA CYS A 293 -2.06 12.43 -0.86
C CYS A 293 -1.27 11.16 -0.50
N THR A 294 -1.09 10.93 0.80
CA THR A 294 -0.29 9.79 1.30
C THR A 294 -1.10 8.87 2.18
N THR A 295 -0.97 7.57 1.91
CA THR A 295 -1.52 6.53 2.78
C THR A 295 -0.94 6.61 4.21
N GLY A 296 0.27 7.14 4.36
CA GLY A 296 0.92 7.32 5.65
C GLY A 296 0.13 8.17 6.64
N LEU A 297 -0.61 9.20 6.16
CA LEU A 297 -1.51 9.98 7.02
C LEU A 297 -2.65 9.13 7.55
N ILE A 298 -3.27 8.32 6.69
CA ILE A 298 -4.40 7.47 7.09
C ILE A 298 -3.94 6.41 8.08
N THR A 299 -2.83 5.71 7.79
CA THR A 299 -2.34 4.67 8.69
C THR A 299 -1.91 5.23 10.03
N LEU A 300 -1.21 6.36 10.04
CA LEU A 300 -0.87 7.03 11.31
C LEU A 300 -2.11 7.49 12.07
N LYS A 301 -3.12 8.04 11.40
CA LYS A 301 -4.37 8.45 12.07
C LYS A 301 -5.08 7.28 12.73
N LEU A 302 -5.04 6.11 12.10
CA LEU A 302 -5.61 4.88 12.67
C LEU A 302 -4.81 4.36 13.88
N ILE A 303 -3.47 4.51 13.85
CA ILE A 303 -2.57 4.07 14.93
C ILE A 303 -2.54 5.07 16.10
N ARG A 304 -2.53 6.36 15.78
CA ARG A 304 -2.40 7.50 16.71
C ARG A 304 -3.54 8.50 16.50
N PRO A 305 -4.78 8.16 16.85
CA PRO A 305 -5.94 9.04 16.64
C PRO A 305 -5.87 10.34 17.48
N ASP A 306 -4.99 10.39 18.47
CA ASP A 306 -4.72 11.53 19.36
C ASP A 306 -3.96 12.68 18.70
N LEU A 307 -3.31 12.45 17.55
CA LEU A 307 -2.60 13.48 16.80
C LEU A 307 -3.51 14.21 15.81
N ASP A 308 -3.11 15.42 15.45
CA ASP A 308 -3.77 16.26 14.46
C ASP A 308 -3.20 15.98 13.06
N PHE A 309 -4.07 15.63 12.13
CA PHE A 309 -3.65 15.26 10.77
C PHE A 309 -4.14 16.27 9.76
N ILE A 310 -3.24 16.70 8.89
CA ILE A 310 -3.51 17.64 7.82
C ILE A 310 -3.01 17.07 6.50
N ASP A 311 -3.90 17.00 5.53
CA ASP A 311 -3.56 16.79 4.13
C ASP A 311 -3.62 18.14 3.41
N TRP A 312 -2.51 18.54 2.79
CA TRP A 312 -2.42 19.81 2.09
C TRP A 312 -2.25 19.60 0.58
N GLY A 313 -3.08 20.26 -0.21
CA GLY A 313 -2.94 20.33 -1.65
C GLY A 313 -3.21 19.02 -2.40
N SER A 314 -3.89 18.03 -1.78
CA SER A 314 -4.27 16.81 -2.50
C SER A 314 -5.25 17.06 -3.64
N ASP A 315 -6.05 18.12 -3.59
CA ASP A 315 -6.91 18.57 -4.68
C ASP A 315 -6.07 18.98 -5.90
N TYR A 316 -5.04 19.80 -5.70
CA TYR A 316 -4.10 20.21 -6.73
C TYR A 316 -3.34 19.01 -7.31
N TYR A 317 -2.88 18.11 -6.43
CA TYR A 317 -2.21 16.89 -6.85
C TYR A 317 -3.14 15.99 -7.71
N CYS A 318 -4.39 15.82 -7.33
CA CYS A 318 -5.36 15.06 -8.11
C CYS A 318 -5.57 15.65 -9.50
N GLU A 319 -5.61 16.98 -9.62
CA GLU A 319 -5.77 17.66 -10.89
C GLU A 319 -4.58 17.43 -11.82
N HIS A 320 -3.37 17.58 -11.32
CA HIS A 320 -2.14 17.56 -12.13
C HIS A 320 -1.52 16.18 -12.31
N ALA A 321 -1.77 15.23 -11.41
CA ALA A 321 -1.18 13.88 -11.45
C ALA A 321 -2.20 12.79 -11.82
N TYR A 322 -3.46 12.94 -11.44
CA TYR A 322 -4.52 11.94 -11.66
C TYR A 322 -5.63 12.42 -12.61
N HIS A 323 -5.35 13.38 -13.47
CA HIS A 323 -6.30 13.87 -14.46
C HIS A 323 -7.67 14.28 -13.87
N GLY A 324 -7.65 14.84 -12.67
CA GLY A 324 -8.85 15.28 -11.96
C GLY A 324 -9.55 14.19 -11.14
N ASP A 325 -9.03 12.96 -11.08
CA ASP A 325 -9.59 11.92 -10.21
C ASP A 325 -9.36 12.28 -8.73
N ARG A 326 -10.44 12.61 -8.03
CA ARG A 326 -10.46 13.00 -6.62
C ARG A 326 -10.87 11.85 -5.69
N SER A 327 -10.97 10.62 -6.19
CA SER A 327 -11.42 9.47 -5.40
C SER A 327 -10.55 9.21 -4.16
N VAL A 328 -9.25 9.54 -4.22
CA VAL A 328 -8.32 9.42 -3.08
C VAL A 328 -8.59 10.39 -1.93
N ILE A 329 -9.38 11.45 -2.15
CA ILE A 329 -9.73 12.43 -1.12
C ILE A 329 -10.78 11.86 -0.14
N ALA A 330 -11.69 11.03 -0.63
CA ALA A 330 -12.73 10.43 0.20
C ALA A 330 -12.19 9.62 1.40
N PRO A 331 -11.22 8.72 1.23
CA PRO A 331 -10.64 7.98 2.36
C PRO A 331 -9.85 8.88 3.33
N LEU A 332 -9.20 9.95 2.87
CA LEU A 332 -8.55 10.93 3.76
C LEU A 332 -9.60 11.62 4.64
N ARG A 333 -10.68 12.10 4.04
CA ARG A 333 -11.79 12.72 4.75
C ARG A 333 -12.48 11.74 5.70
N GLY A 334 -12.73 10.51 5.25
CA GLY A 334 -13.34 9.44 6.06
C GLY A 334 -12.50 9.04 7.26
N ALA A 335 -11.18 9.15 7.18
CA ALA A 335 -10.26 8.95 8.30
C ALA A 335 -10.22 10.15 9.29
N GLY A 336 -10.98 11.23 9.04
CA GLY A 336 -10.97 12.43 9.87
C GLY A 336 -9.72 13.29 9.73
N ILE A 337 -9.07 13.24 8.57
CA ILE A 337 -7.92 14.09 8.23
C ILE A 337 -8.44 15.43 7.74
N ARG A 338 -7.92 16.53 8.28
CA ARG A 338 -8.24 17.89 7.85
C ARG A 338 -7.63 18.15 6.49
N LEU A 339 -8.48 18.49 5.51
CA LEU A 339 -8.04 18.82 4.16
C LEU A 339 -7.83 20.34 4.05
N VAL A 340 -6.70 20.73 3.48
CA VAL A 340 -6.36 22.11 3.15
C VAL A 340 -6.12 22.18 1.65
N GLU A 341 -6.95 22.92 0.94
CA GLU A 341 -6.83 23.08 -0.50
C GLU A 341 -5.68 24.03 -0.84
N MET A 342 -4.94 23.69 -1.89
CA MET A 342 -4.00 24.63 -2.48
C MET A 342 -4.79 25.66 -3.27
N ARG A 343 -4.99 26.85 -2.69
CA ARG A 343 -5.55 27.97 -3.45
C ARG A 343 -4.55 28.35 -4.54
N ALA A 344 -4.97 28.28 -5.78
CA ALA A 344 -4.25 28.98 -6.84
C ALA A 344 -4.28 30.46 -6.44
N GLU A 345 -3.16 31.02 -5.98
CA GLU A 345 -3.03 32.46 -5.95
C GLU A 345 -3.25 32.92 -7.39
N ALA A 346 -4.25 33.76 -7.59
CA ALA A 346 -4.52 34.37 -8.87
C ALA A 346 -3.23 35.09 -9.30
N ALA A 347 -2.60 34.57 -10.36
CA ALA A 347 -1.40 35.11 -10.97
C ALA A 347 -1.73 36.47 -11.63
#